data_0365ca19b98ad2027036edbdc81d3de8
#
_entry.id   0365ca19b98ad2027036edbdc81d3de8
#
_cell.length_a   1.000
_cell.length_b   1.000
_cell.length_c   1.000
_cell.angle_alpha   90.00
_cell.angle_beta   90.00
_cell.angle_gamma   90.00
#
_symmetry.space_group_name_H-M   'P 1'
#
loop_
_entity.id
_entity.type
_entity.pdbx_description
1 polymer ?
#
loop_
_entity_poly.entity_id
_entity_poly.type
_entity_poly.pdbx_seq_one_letter_code
_entity_poly.pdbx_strand_id
1 'polypeptide(L)'
;MAPRALRPKIALQMLPEGDDKDLAIMTAFTNRYAKVSNTFMCSEPSVTAVVIKGLADHRATLGAPLCPCRFYEDKEAEAKVGYWNCPCVPMRERHECHCMLFLTPDNEFAGESQEISLEDVKKHSNI
;
A
#
# COMPACT_ATOMS: atom_id res chain seq x y z
N MET A 1 18.30 31.83 6.88
CA MET A 1 18.49 31.33 5.85
C MET A 1 19.05 30.05 5.91
N ALA A 2 20.12 29.87 6.48
CA ALA A 2 20.61 28.55 6.60
C ALA A 2 19.55 27.56 7.00
N PRO A 3 18.67 27.88 7.93
CA PRO A 3 17.62 26.94 8.27
C PRO A 3 16.75 26.57 7.11
N ARG A 4 16.50 27.52 6.23
CA ARG A 4 15.67 27.20 5.11
C ARG A 4 16.36 26.31 4.13
N ALA A 5 17.62 26.56 3.88
CA ALA A 5 18.37 25.74 2.96
C ALA A 5 18.63 24.36 3.56
N LEU A 6 18.90 24.34 4.86
CA LEU A 6 19.20 23.09 5.48
C LEU A 6 17.98 22.22 5.73
N ARG A 7 16.88 22.81 6.11
CA ARG A 7 15.70 22.05 6.38
C ARG A 7 15.21 21.20 5.24
N PRO A 8 15.13 21.71 4.01
CA PRO A 8 14.74 20.86 2.90
C PRO A 8 15.68 19.69 2.71
N LYS A 9 16.97 19.92 2.89
CA LYS A 9 17.93 18.84 2.75
C LYS A 9 17.76 17.80 3.84
N ILE A 10 17.59 18.25 5.06
CA ILE A 10 17.40 17.34 6.17
C ILE A 10 16.12 16.55 5.99
N ALA A 11 15.06 17.23 5.55
CA ALA A 11 13.79 16.54 5.30
C ALA A 11 13.96 15.46 4.24
N LEU A 12 14.71 15.75 3.18
CA LEU A 12 14.94 14.77 2.14
C LEU A 12 15.73 13.58 2.67
N GLN A 13 16.68 13.83 3.57
CA GLN A 13 17.45 12.75 4.14
C GLN A 13 16.62 11.87 5.07
N MET A 14 15.63 12.46 5.71
CA MET A 14 14.78 11.73 6.64
C MET A 14 13.62 11.04 5.94
N LEU A 15 13.28 11.49 4.73
CA LEU A 15 12.23 10.86 3.96
C LEU A 15 12.79 9.66 3.20
N PRO A 16 12.00 8.60 3.08
CA PRO A 16 12.40 7.48 2.25
C PRO A 16 12.61 7.93 0.81
N GLU A 17 13.52 7.30 0.11
CA GLU A 17 13.81 7.62 -1.28
C GLU A 17 13.54 6.42 -2.16
N GLY A 18 13.23 6.68 -3.41
CA GLY A 18 12.98 5.62 -4.37
C GLY A 18 11.88 4.71 -3.90
N ASP A 19 12.17 3.42 -3.87
CA ASP A 19 11.19 2.43 -3.47
C ASP A 19 10.70 2.64 -2.04
N ASP A 20 11.56 3.12 -1.16
CA ASP A 20 11.18 3.37 0.23
C ASP A 20 10.15 4.49 0.33
N LYS A 21 10.24 5.48 -0.54
CA LYS A 21 9.27 6.58 -0.53
C LYS A 21 7.90 6.06 -0.92
N ASP A 22 7.83 5.27 -1.98
CA ASP A 22 6.56 4.71 -2.41
C ASP A 22 6.02 3.72 -1.38
N LEU A 23 6.91 2.97 -0.74
CA LEU A 23 6.51 2.04 0.30
C LEU A 23 5.88 2.78 1.48
N ALA A 24 6.47 3.91 1.89
CA ALA A 24 5.93 4.71 2.97
C ALA A 24 4.57 5.28 2.61
N ILE A 25 4.41 5.76 1.38
CA ILE A 25 3.15 6.32 0.91
C ILE A 25 2.07 5.25 0.91
N MET A 26 2.38 4.07 0.39
CA MET A 26 1.38 3.00 0.32
C MET A 26 1.06 2.43 1.70
N THR A 27 2.03 2.42 2.61
CA THR A 27 1.77 2.01 3.98
C THR A 27 0.80 2.98 4.66
N ALA A 28 1.05 4.28 4.51
CA ALA A 28 0.17 5.30 5.08
C ALA A 28 -1.24 5.22 4.48
N PHE A 29 -1.33 5.03 3.17
CA PHE A 29 -2.61 4.87 2.51
C PHE A 29 -3.37 3.66 3.06
N THR A 30 -2.68 2.53 3.19
CA THR A 30 -3.30 1.29 3.67
C THR A 30 -3.87 1.47 5.06
N ASN A 31 -3.08 2.07 5.96
CA ASN A 31 -3.54 2.30 7.33
C ASN A 31 -4.77 3.20 7.38
N ARG A 32 -4.75 4.24 6.55
CA ARG A 32 -5.87 5.17 6.52
C ARG A 32 -7.12 4.53 5.93
N TYR A 33 -6.98 3.84 4.81
CA TYR A 33 -8.14 3.25 4.14
C TYR A 33 -8.76 2.13 4.95
N ALA A 34 -7.96 1.37 5.67
CA ALA A 34 -8.48 0.32 6.54
C ALA A 34 -9.42 0.91 7.58
N LYS A 35 -9.04 2.04 8.16
CA LYS A 35 -9.88 2.69 9.16
C LYS A 35 -11.15 3.26 8.55
N VAL A 36 -11.02 3.91 7.40
CA VAL A 36 -12.16 4.51 6.73
C VAL A 36 -13.17 3.46 6.28
N SER A 37 -12.69 2.33 5.78
CA SER A 37 -13.55 1.27 5.27
C SER A 37 -13.96 0.26 6.34
N ASN A 38 -13.48 0.43 7.56
CA ASN A 38 -13.71 -0.51 8.66
C ASN A 38 -13.27 -1.92 8.30
N THR A 39 -12.07 -2.01 7.76
CA THR A 39 -11.46 -3.29 7.43
C THR A 39 -10.20 -3.48 8.27
N PHE A 40 -9.68 -4.68 8.26
CA PHE A 40 -8.57 -5.06 9.13
C PHE A 40 -7.44 -5.68 8.33
N MET A 41 -6.24 -5.59 8.88
CA MET A 41 -5.09 -6.25 8.30
C MET A 41 -5.22 -7.76 8.45
N CYS A 42 -4.57 -8.50 7.57
CA CYS A 42 -4.52 -9.96 7.69
C CYS A 42 -3.84 -10.34 8.99
N SER A 43 -4.29 -11.44 9.59
CA SER A 43 -3.67 -11.96 10.81
C SER A 43 -2.21 -12.37 10.57
N GLU A 44 -1.83 -12.60 9.31
CA GLU A 44 -0.45 -12.87 8.94
C GLU A 44 0.16 -11.61 8.35
N PRO A 45 1.05 -10.90 9.08
CA PRO A 45 1.59 -9.62 8.61
C PRO A 45 2.35 -9.69 7.30
N SER A 46 2.92 -10.86 6.96
CA SER A 46 3.66 -10.99 5.72
C SER A 46 2.75 -10.83 4.49
N VAL A 47 1.48 -11.25 4.60
CA VAL A 47 0.52 -11.07 3.51
C VAL A 47 0.33 -9.57 3.25
N THR A 48 0.05 -8.82 4.31
CA THR A 48 -0.14 -7.37 4.20
C THR A 48 1.11 -6.69 3.63
N ALA A 49 2.27 -7.06 4.17
CA ALA A 49 3.53 -6.43 3.78
C ALA A 49 3.86 -6.67 2.31
N VAL A 50 3.68 -7.88 1.83
CA VAL A 50 3.99 -8.22 0.44
C VAL A 50 3.07 -7.47 -0.51
N VAL A 51 1.79 -7.35 -0.17
CA VAL A 51 0.84 -6.61 -1.01
C VAL A 51 1.20 -5.13 -1.05
N ILE A 52 1.52 -4.55 0.09
CA ILE A 52 1.93 -3.13 0.13
C ILE A 52 3.19 -2.91 -0.70
N LYS A 53 4.14 -3.84 -0.63
CA LYS A 53 5.35 -3.75 -1.42
C LYS A 53 5.02 -3.78 -2.92
N GLY A 54 4.11 -4.66 -3.33
CA GLY A 54 3.69 -4.74 -4.72
C GLY A 54 3.01 -3.46 -5.19
N LEU A 55 2.18 -2.86 -4.34
CA LEU A 55 1.55 -1.58 -4.67
C LEU A 55 2.58 -0.47 -4.81
N ALA A 56 3.58 -0.47 -3.93
CA ALA A 56 4.65 0.52 -3.99
C ALA A 56 5.46 0.37 -5.27
N ASP A 57 5.77 -0.86 -5.65
CA ASP A 57 6.52 -1.11 -6.89
C ASP A 57 5.74 -0.63 -8.11
N HIS A 58 4.43 -0.89 -8.16
CA HIS A 58 3.62 -0.42 -9.26
C HIS A 58 3.51 1.11 -9.28
N ARG A 59 3.40 1.72 -8.11
CA ARG A 59 3.36 3.17 -8.05
C ARG A 59 4.66 3.77 -8.57
N ALA A 60 5.79 3.16 -8.23
CA ALA A 60 7.09 3.65 -8.67
C ALA A 60 7.28 3.51 -10.19
N THR A 61 6.82 2.40 -10.76
CA THR A 61 7.05 2.13 -12.19
C THR A 61 5.95 2.59 -13.11
N LEU A 62 4.70 2.58 -12.63
CA LEU A 62 3.54 2.92 -13.45
C LEU A 62 2.91 4.26 -13.09
N GLY A 63 3.31 4.85 -11.98
CA GLY A 63 2.70 6.08 -11.49
C GLY A 63 1.37 5.88 -10.80
N ALA A 64 0.96 4.63 -10.58
CA ALA A 64 -0.32 4.33 -9.96
C ALA A 64 -0.22 3.02 -9.19
N PRO A 65 -0.98 2.88 -8.08
CA PRO A 65 -0.92 1.68 -7.24
C PRO A 65 -1.80 0.55 -7.79
N LEU A 66 -1.42 0.04 -8.95
CA LEU A 66 -2.14 -1.05 -9.59
C LEU A 66 -2.08 -2.30 -8.70
N CYS A 67 -3.22 -2.99 -8.56
CA CYS A 67 -3.30 -4.17 -7.69
C CYS A 67 -2.26 -5.21 -8.09
N PRO A 68 -1.40 -5.65 -7.19
CA PRO A 68 -0.31 -6.56 -7.55
C PRO A 68 -0.70 -8.03 -7.63
N CYS A 69 -1.91 -8.36 -7.24
CA CYS A 69 -2.32 -9.77 -7.15
C CYS A 69 -3.05 -10.27 -8.38
N ARG A 70 -2.99 -9.54 -9.48
CA ARG A 70 -3.64 -9.91 -10.71
C ARG A 70 -2.65 -9.96 -11.85
N PHE A 71 -2.97 -10.73 -12.87
CA PHE A 71 -2.18 -10.75 -14.09
C PHE A 71 -2.77 -9.72 -15.06
N TYR A 72 -1.90 -8.96 -15.72
CA TYR A 72 -2.32 -7.96 -16.70
C TYR A 72 -1.54 -8.17 -17.99
N GLU A 73 -2.22 -8.09 -19.12
CA GLU A 73 -1.54 -8.13 -20.39
C GLU A 73 -0.80 -6.83 -20.65
N ASP A 74 -1.36 -5.71 -20.19
CA ASP A 74 -0.76 -4.38 -20.37
C ASP A 74 -0.98 -3.57 -19.11
N LYS A 75 0.02 -3.58 -18.23
CA LYS A 75 -0.08 -2.88 -16.95
C LYS A 75 -0.25 -1.38 -17.11
N GLU A 76 0.41 -0.79 -18.11
CA GLU A 76 0.31 0.65 -18.31
C GLU A 76 -1.10 1.06 -18.69
N ALA A 77 -1.73 0.30 -19.56
CA ALA A 77 -3.11 0.57 -19.96
C ALA A 77 -4.05 0.41 -18.77
N GLU A 78 -3.87 -0.63 -17.96
CA GLU A 78 -4.73 -0.86 -16.81
C GLU A 78 -4.57 0.22 -15.77
N ALA A 79 -3.35 0.71 -15.57
CA ALA A 79 -3.10 1.79 -14.62
C ALA A 79 -3.82 3.06 -15.05
N LYS A 80 -3.91 3.32 -16.36
CA LYS A 80 -4.61 4.49 -16.88
C LYS A 80 -6.12 4.37 -16.74
N VAL A 81 -6.65 3.17 -16.98
CA VAL A 81 -8.08 2.90 -16.82
C VAL A 81 -8.48 3.07 -15.35
N GLY A 82 -7.64 2.62 -14.44
CA GLY A 82 -7.83 2.86 -13.01
C GLY A 82 -8.76 1.90 -12.29
N TYR A 83 -9.38 0.97 -13.00
CA TYR A 83 -10.31 0.03 -12.36
C TYR A 83 -9.65 -0.76 -11.23
N TRP A 84 -8.44 -1.25 -11.49
CA TRP A 84 -7.72 -2.07 -10.53
C TRP A 84 -6.69 -1.31 -9.70
N ASN A 85 -6.65 0.01 -9.78
CA ASN A 85 -5.78 0.79 -8.90
C ASN A 85 -6.37 0.77 -7.49
N CYS A 86 -5.53 0.53 -6.50
CA CYS A 86 -5.98 0.37 -5.12
C CYS A 86 -6.42 1.71 -4.52
N PRO A 87 -7.59 1.77 -3.90
CA PRO A 87 -8.55 0.70 -3.69
C PRO A 87 -9.33 0.44 -4.97
N CYS A 88 -9.32 -0.80 -5.42
CA CYS A 88 -9.95 -1.13 -6.70
C CYS A 88 -11.47 -0.96 -6.61
N VAL A 89 -12.11 -0.93 -7.78
CA VAL A 89 -13.55 -0.73 -7.83
C VAL A 89 -14.32 -1.77 -7.00
N PRO A 90 -14.03 -3.08 -7.11
CA PRO A 90 -14.73 -4.06 -6.27
C PRO A 90 -14.57 -3.78 -4.78
N MET A 91 -13.41 -3.31 -4.34
CA MET A 91 -13.21 -2.98 -2.92
C MET A 91 -14.07 -1.79 -2.53
N ARG A 92 -14.10 -0.75 -3.37
CA ARG A 92 -14.88 0.45 -3.06
C ARG A 92 -16.38 0.19 -3.07
N GLU A 93 -16.83 -0.72 -3.93
CA GLU A 93 -18.26 -1.00 -4.08
C GLU A 93 -18.77 -2.11 -3.18
N ARG A 94 -17.97 -3.17 -2.99
CA ARG A 94 -18.43 -4.36 -2.28
C ARG A 94 -17.52 -4.85 -1.18
N HIS A 95 -16.46 -4.10 -0.86
CA HIS A 95 -15.46 -4.50 0.13
C HIS A 95 -14.80 -5.83 -0.23
N GLU A 96 -14.56 -6.03 -1.52
CA GLU A 96 -13.89 -7.24 -2.02
C GLU A 96 -12.45 -6.90 -2.39
N CYS A 97 -11.51 -7.37 -1.58
CA CYS A 97 -10.09 -7.16 -1.83
C CYS A 97 -9.44 -8.49 -2.15
N HIS A 98 -9.13 -8.71 -3.42
CA HIS A 98 -8.54 -9.96 -3.87
C HIS A 98 -7.18 -10.23 -3.22
N CYS A 99 -6.44 -9.18 -2.94
CA CYS A 99 -5.12 -9.29 -2.33
C CYS A 99 -5.14 -9.56 -0.83
N MET A 100 -6.30 -9.58 -0.23
CA MET A 100 -6.45 -9.75 1.22
C MET A 100 -5.78 -8.62 2.02
N LEU A 101 -5.64 -7.45 1.38
CA LEU A 101 -5.07 -6.28 2.05
C LEU A 101 -6.06 -5.65 3.02
N PHE A 102 -7.33 -5.60 2.60
CA PHE A 102 -8.40 -5.02 3.40
C PHE A 102 -9.45 -6.09 3.65
N LEU A 103 -9.53 -6.58 4.87
CA LEU A 103 -10.42 -7.69 5.22
C LEU A 103 -11.56 -7.20 6.10
N THR A 104 -12.79 -7.61 5.77
CA THR A 104 -13.94 -7.27 6.59
C THR A 104 -13.82 -7.95 7.95
N PRO A 105 -14.45 -7.39 9.00
CA PRO A 105 -14.31 -7.96 10.34
C PRO A 105 -14.72 -9.41 10.47
N ASP A 106 -15.64 -9.87 9.62
CA ASP A 106 -16.12 -11.24 9.66
C ASP A 106 -15.27 -12.19 8.82
N ASN A 107 -14.23 -11.70 8.17
CA ASN A 107 -13.37 -12.56 7.36
C ASN A 107 -12.49 -13.41 8.27
N GLU A 108 -12.37 -14.71 7.95
CA GLU A 108 -11.61 -15.61 8.80
C GLU A 108 -10.13 -15.29 8.86
N PHE A 109 -9.60 -14.57 7.88
CA PHE A 109 -8.18 -14.20 7.85
C PHE A 109 -7.91 -12.82 8.45
N ALA A 110 -8.95 -12.11 8.85
CA ALA A 110 -8.77 -10.78 9.43
C ALA A 110 -8.16 -10.87 10.82
N GLY A 111 -7.13 -10.03 11.05
CA GLY A 111 -6.55 -9.87 12.37
C GLY A 111 -7.33 -8.84 13.16
N GLU A 112 -6.69 -8.32 14.19
CA GLU A 112 -7.35 -7.34 15.08
C GLU A 112 -6.87 -5.93 14.85
N SER A 113 -5.89 -5.74 13.97
CA SER A 113 -5.28 -4.43 13.76
C SER A 113 -5.71 -3.81 12.45
N GLN A 114 -5.84 -2.49 12.46
CA GLN A 114 -6.10 -1.70 11.26
C GLN A 114 -4.87 -0.93 10.84
N GLU A 115 -3.73 -1.24 11.45
CA GLU A 115 -2.49 -0.54 11.17
C GLU A 115 -1.32 -1.50 11.05
N ILE A 116 -0.36 -1.10 10.22
CA ILE A 116 0.92 -1.79 10.15
C ILE A 116 1.98 -0.71 10.01
N SER A 117 3.10 -0.84 10.71
CA SER A 117 4.16 0.15 10.64
C SER A 117 5.01 -0.05 9.41
N LEU A 118 5.67 1.02 8.96
CA LEU A 118 6.60 0.91 7.84
C LEU A 118 7.73 -0.07 8.15
N GLU A 119 8.17 -0.10 9.39
CA GLU A 119 9.19 -1.06 9.81
C GLU A 119 8.73 -2.48 9.60
N ASP A 120 7.51 -2.79 10.00
CA ASP A 120 6.96 -4.13 9.85
C ASP A 120 6.77 -4.49 8.37
N VAL A 121 6.37 -3.51 7.56
CA VAL A 121 6.25 -3.74 6.13
C VAL A 121 7.59 -4.13 5.54
N LYS A 122 8.64 -3.39 5.88
CA LYS A 122 9.98 -3.69 5.39
C LYS A 122 10.46 -5.05 5.88
N LYS A 123 10.20 -5.35 7.14
CA LYS A 123 10.64 -6.60 7.73
C LYS A 123 9.99 -7.80 7.08
N HIS A 124 8.69 -7.74 6.88
CA HIS A 124 7.93 -8.87 6.37
C HIS A 124 7.87 -8.96 4.85
N SER A 125 8.19 -7.89 4.13
CA SER A 125 8.20 -7.92 2.67
C SER A 125 9.57 -8.23 2.10
N ASN A 126 10.58 -8.31 2.95
CA ASN A 126 11.94 -8.52 2.53
C ASN A 126 12.26 -10.01 2.60
N ILE A 127 11.63 -10.78 1.76
CA ILE A 127 11.83 -12.21 1.75
C ILE A 127 12.47 -12.65 0.47
#